data_a3a6994b5b4a9ca72b8fe6834b45f316
#
_entry.id   a3a6994b5b4a9ca72b8fe6834b45f316
#
_cell.length_a   1.000
_cell.length_b   1.000
_cell.length_c   1.000
_cell.angle_alpha   90.00
_cell.angle_beta   90.00
_cell.angle_gamma   90.00
#
_symmetry.space_group_name_H-M   'P 1'
#
loop_
_entity.id
_entity.type
_entity.pdbx_description
1 polymer ?
#
loop_
_entity_poly.entity_id
_entity_poly.type
_entity_poly.pdbx_seq_one_letter_code
_entity_poly.pdbx_strand_id
1 'polypeptide(L)'
;MKTASIRTMFTKEMSLLALILYLVEFVRGAALIGFLPIYGKETLGLDLDVIGAAITAHYLIDTALKLGMGYLVHRFPVRRIIHIGLLASLIGMALIGWADVPWIFISAAGLYGLGISPIWIYCLTKVKEEGRGAQMGFLYMIWLVGLGSGPVVLNLVLVHSERASYWIMVLVSAGAWLLSFMIPKEARAEVAAVPFRKQLAVLGTHLKDMRFLLPGMILQTLAAGMLQPILPSFVKDHLGMAPWQYTLLLLAGGGFTALGLIPMGRLSDRLGKKWFLVAGFLLFGVALYGLTLGPAPALAFIGAVTLGLSYAAVLPAWNALLAAYVPPGQKGLGWGVLSAVEGLGGLLGPIIGGFAATGYGEPSVVLSTAVIFAVIGVIYLLFPFRLFRGESPAQRM
;
A
#
# COMPACT_ATOMS: atom_id res chain seq x y z
N MET A 1 -0.57 11.31 34.30
CA MET A 1 -1.17 10.88 33.03
C MET A 1 -1.94 9.59 33.29
N LYS A 2 -3.27 9.64 33.33
CA LYS A 2 -4.11 8.45 33.50
C LYS A 2 -3.96 7.59 32.24
N THR A 3 -3.45 6.39 32.39
CA THR A 3 -3.47 5.35 31.36
C THR A 3 -4.94 5.10 31.01
N ALA A 4 -5.40 5.69 29.92
CA ALA A 4 -6.72 5.37 29.38
C ALA A 4 -6.73 3.86 29.17
N SER A 5 -7.62 3.18 29.87
CA SER A 5 -7.74 1.71 29.83
C SER A 5 -7.90 1.30 28.38
N ILE A 6 -7.08 0.36 27.92
CA ILE A 6 -7.17 -0.25 26.57
C ILE A 6 -8.62 -0.65 26.23
N ARG A 7 -9.42 -1.02 27.23
CA ARG A 7 -10.86 -1.32 27.09
C ARG A 7 -11.71 -0.16 26.58
N THR A 8 -11.37 1.10 26.81
CA THR A 8 -12.13 2.26 26.31
C THR A 8 -11.80 2.60 24.86
N MET A 9 -10.74 2.03 24.28
CA MET A 9 -10.34 2.22 22.88
C MET A 9 -11.17 1.35 21.91
N PHE A 10 -11.66 0.20 22.34
CA PHE A 10 -12.38 -0.76 21.50
C PHE A 10 -13.89 -0.67 21.71
N THR A 11 -14.53 0.27 21.03
CA THR A 11 -15.99 0.24 20.90
C THR A 11 -16.39 -0.90 19.94
N LYS A 12 -17.61 -1.43 20.11
CA LYS A 12 -18.16 -2.44 19.18
C LYS A 12 -18.10 -1.98 17.72
N GLU A 13 -18.31 -0.69 17.49
CA GLU A 13 -18.21 -0.07 16.16
C GLU A 13 -16.77 -0.10 15.62
N MET A 14 -15.77 0.31 16.41
CA MET A 14 -14.38 0.28 15.99
C MET A 14 -13.90 -1.14 15.70
N SER A 15 -14.33 -2.13 16.48
CA SER A 15 -13.99 -3.54 16.25
C SER A 15 -14.60 -4.07 14.95
N LEU A 16 -15.87 -3.70 14.67
CA LEU A 16 -16.53 -4.04 13.40
C LEU A 16 -15.80 -3.41 12.20
N LEU A 17 -15.47 -2.12 12.29
CA LEU A 17 -14.74 -1.42 11.24
C LEU A 17 -13.35 -2.00 11.03
N ALA A 18 -12.65 -2.34 12.09
CA ALA A 18 -11.34 -3.00 12.02
C ALA A 18 -11.42 -4.38 11.35
N LEU A 19 -12.47 -5.15 11.64
CA LEU A 19 -12.71 -6.44 10.99
C LEU A 19 -13.00 -6.27 9.50
N ILE A 20 -13.90 -5.34 9.12
CA ILE A 20 -14.18 -5.06 7.69
C ILE A 20 -12.90 -4.59 6.98
N LEU A 21 -12.14 -3.68 7.59
CA LEU A 21 -10.87 -3.19 7.05
C LEU A 21 -9.88 -4.34 6.85
N TYR A 22 -9.74 -5.23 7.85
CA TYR A 22 -8.87 -6.41 7.73
C TYR A 22 -9.27 -7.29 6.54
N LEU A 23 -10.57 -7.63 6.40
CA LEU A 23 -11.05 -8.48 5.32
C LEU A 23 -10.82 -7.84 3.95
N VAL A 24 -11.08 -6.54 3.82
CA VAL A 24 -10.84 -5.79 2.59
C VAL A 24 -9.35 -5.77 2.22
N GLU A 25 -8.48 -5.50 3.19
CA GLU A 25 -7.03 -5.46 2.97
C GLU A 25 -6.44 -6.86 2.74
N PHE A 26 -7.00 -7.88 3.40
CA PHE A 26 -6.64 -9.28 3.15
C PHE A 26 -6.89 -9.65 1.69
N VAL A 27 -8.10 -9.38 1.17
CA VAL A 27 -8.41 -9.66 -0.24
C VAL A 27 -7.56 -8.81 -1.17
N ARG A 28 -7.28 -7.53 -0.81
CA ARG A 28 -6.43 -6.66 -1.61
C ARG A 28 -5.01 -7.19 -1.74
N GLY A 29 -4.39 -7.55 -0.63
CA GLY A 29 -3.05 -8.16 -0.64
C GLY A 29 -3.02 -9.47 -1.42
N ALA A 30 -4.00 -10.36 -1.15
CA ALA A 30 -4.16 -11.62 -1.85
C ALA A 30 -4.32 -11.44 -3.36
N ALA A 31 -5.18 -10.51 -3.79
CA ALA A 31 -5.46 -10.25 -5.19
C ALA A 31 -4.27 -9.60 -5.92
N LEU A 32 -3.75 -8.47 -5.41
CA LEU A 32 -2.77 -7.67 -6.15
C LEU A 32 -1.34 -8.25 -6.12
N ILE A 33 -0.97 -8.94 -5.05
CA ILE A 33 0.40 -9.47 -4.88
C ILE A 33 0.51 -10.95 -5.28
N GLY A 34 -0.61 -11.68 -5.27
CA GLY A 34 -0.64 -13.11 -5.55
C GLY A 34 -1.52 -13.47 -6.73
N PHE A 35 -2.84 -13.37 -6.56
CA PHE A 35 -3.80 -13.97 -7.48
C PHE A 35 -3.80 -13.35 -8.87
N LEU A 36 -3.93 -12.03 -9.00
CA LEU A 36 -3.99 -11.37 -10.31
C LEU A 36 -2.76 -11.64 -11.18
N PRO A 37 -1.50 -11.53 -10.64
CA PRO A 37 -0.32 -11.88 -11.42
C PRO A 37 -0.27 -13.35 -11.83
N ILE A 38 -0.55 -14.28 -10.90
CA ILE A 38 -0.46 -15.72 -11.18
C ILE A 38 -1.60 -16.16 -12.11
N TYR A 39 -2.85 -15.85 -11.76
CA TYR A 39 -4.03 -16.23 -12.53
C TYR A 39 -4.03 -15.60 -13.94
N GLY A 40 -3.65 -14.31 -14.02
CA GLY A 40 -3.53 -13.62 -15.30
C GLY A 40 -2.48 -14.26 -16.21
N LYS A 41 -1.28 -14.55 -15.70
CA LYS A 41 -0.20 -15.12 -16.51
C LYS A 41 -0.40 -16.62 -16.79
N GLU A 42 -0.69 -17.42 -15.75
CA GLU A 42 -0.67 -18.88 -15.87
C GLU A 42 -1.99 -19.48 -16.38
N THR A 43 -3.13 -18.88 -16.00
CA THR A 43 -4.45 -19.42 -16.36
C THR A 43 -5.02 -18.73 -17.59
N LEU A 44 -4.97 -17.38 -17.63
CA LEU A 44 -5.53 -16.63 -18.77
C LEU A 44 -4.51 -16.39 -19.90
N GLY A 45 -3.22 -16.68 -19.69
CA GLY A 45 -2.16 -16.46 -20.69
C GLY A 45 -1.94 -14.98 -21.03
N LEU A 46 -2.27 -14.07 -20.11
CA LEU A 46 -2.14 -12.63 -20.34
C LEU A 46 -0.68 -12.20 -20.18
N ASP A 47 -0.27 -11.23 -20.99
CA ASP A 47 1.02 -10.59 -20.87
C ASP A 47 1.13 -9.72 -19.60
N LEU A 48 2.34 -9.49 -19.14
CA LEU A 48 2.60 -8.76 -17.89
C LEU A 48 2.19 -7.28 -17.96
N ASP A 49 2.15 -6.69 -19.15
CA ASP A 49 1.65 -5.33 -19.38
C ASP A 49 0.13 -5.23 -19.11
N VAL A 50 -0.64 -6.25 -19.52
CA VAL A 50 -2.07 -6.34 -19.22
C VAL A 50 -2.32 -6.50 -17.72
N ILE A 51 -1.52 -7.34 -17.06
CA ILE A 51 -1.58 -7.53 -15.61
C ILE A 51 -1.21 -6.22 -14.90
N GLY A 52 -0.16 -5.55 -15.34
CA GLY A 52 0.25 -4.25 -14.84
C GLY A 52 -0.84 -3.18 -15.03
N ALA A 53 -1.50 -3.17 -16.19
CA ALA A 53 -2.62 -2.28 -16.48
C ALA A 53 -3.82 -2.55 -15.56
N ALA A 54 -4.13 -3.81 -15.25
CA ALA A 54 -5.21 -4.19 -14.33
C ALA A 54 -4.93 -3.69 -12.90
N ILE A 55 -3.72 -3.88 -12.40
CA ILE A 55 -3.30 -3.38 -11.08
C ILE A 55 -3.32 -1.84 -11.06
N THR A 56 -2.87 -1.20 -12.14
CA THR A 56 -2.94 0.26 -12.31
C THR A 56 -4.39 0.76 -12.30
N ALA A 57 -5.31 0.09 -13.01
CA ALA A 57 -6.73 0.45 -13.02
C ALA A 57 -7.34 0.37 -11.61
N HIS A 58 -6.97 -0.64 -10.83
CA HIS A 58 -7.36 -0.75 -9.43
C HIS A 58 -6.91 0.47 -8.61
N TYR A 59 -5.62 0.83 -8.67
CA TYR A 59 -5.08 1.97 -7.93
C TYR A 59 -5.60 3.32 -8.45
N LEU A 60 -5.88 3.43 -9.75
CA LEU A 60 -6.46 4.63 -10.35
C LEU A 60 -7.84 4.91 -9.76
N ILE A 61 -8.70 3.90 -9.75
CA ILE A 61 -10.07 4.01 -9.21
C ILE A 61 -10.04 4.28 -7.70
N ASP A 62 -9.20 3.56 -6.94
CA ASP A 62 -9.03 3.77 -5.50
C ASP A 62 -8.55 5.21 -5.20
N THR A 63 -7.55 5.71 -5.94
CA THR A 63 -7.01 7.07 -5.77
C THR A 63 -8.02 8.13 -6.18
N ALA A 64 -8.71 7.96 -7.30
CA ALA A 64 -9.76 8.87 -7.74
C ALA A 64 -10.89 8.97 -6.72
N LEU A 65 -11.29 7.82 -6.13
CA LEU A 65 -12.31 7.79 -5.10
C LEU A 65 -11.85 8.48 -3.81
N LYS A 66 -10.58 8.31 -3.39
CA LYS A 66 -10.00 9.05 -2.25
C LYS A 66 -10.13 10.55 -2.41
N LEU A 67 -9.79 11.06 -3.59
CA LEU A 67 -9.93 12.48 -3.91
C LEU A 67 -11.40 12.94 -3.90
N GLY A 68 -12.31 12.10 -4.37
CA GLY A 68 -13.75 12.36 -4.42
C GLY A 68 -14.48 12.21 -3.08
N MET A 69 -13.89 11.52 -2.10
CA MET A 69 -14.56 11.19 -0.84
C MET A 69 -15.04 12.41 -0.07
N GLY A 70 -14.26 13.49 -0.04
CA GLY A 70 -14.66 14.74 0.59
C GLY A 70 -16.00 15.27 0.06
N TYR A 71 -16.23 15.19 -1.26
CA TYR A 71 -17.49 15.57 -1.89
C TYR A 71 -18.61 14.55 -1.63
N LEU A 72 -18.30 13.27 -1.75
CA LEU A 72 -19.28 12.18 -1.60
C LEU A 72 -19.88 12.13 -0.19
N VAL A 73 -19.08 12.30 0.86
CA VAL A 73 -19.51 12.26 2.27
C VAL A 73 -20.47 13.42 2.59
N HIS A 74 -20.34 14.57 1.92
CA HIS A 74 -21.30 15.67 2.08
C HIS A 74 -22.66 15.38 1.43
N ARG A 75 -22.65 14.66 0.31
CA ARG A 75 -23.86 14.44 -0.48
C ARG A 75 -24.62 13.18 -0.06
N PHE A 76 -23.91 12.15 0.37
CA PHE A 76 -24.46 10.83 0.69
C PHE A 76 -24.04 10.38 2.08
N PRO A 77 -24.90 9.62 2.81
CA PRO A 77 -24.50 8.97 4.05
C PRO A 77 -23.29 8.06 3.82
N VAL A 78 -22.28 8.14 4.68
CA VAL A 78 -21.03 7.36 4.55
C VAL A 78 -21.31 5.87 4.46
N ARG A 79 -22.27 5.36 5.23
CA ARG A 79 -22.71 3.97 5.15
C ARG A 79 -23.11 3.54 3.73
N ARG A 80 -23.85 4.39 2.98
CA ARG A 80 -24.24 4.07 1.58
C ARG A 80 -23.03 4.01 0.67
N ILE A 81 -22.07 4.91 0.86
CA ILE A 81 -20.84 4.94 0.07
C ILE A 81 -20.07 3.64 0.30
N ILE A 82 -19.94 3.19 1.56
CA ILE A 82 -19.27 1.94 1.91
C ILE A 82 -20.01 0.73 1.29
N HIS A 83 -21.35 0.66 1.43
CA HIS A 83 -22.12 -0.44 0.87
C HIS A 83 -21.97 -0.56 -0.64
N ILE A 84 -22.11 0.55 -1.36
CA ILE A 84 -21.99 0.58 -2.82
C ILE A 84 -20.55 0.27 -3.24
N GLY A 85 -19.56 0.83 -2.56
CA GLY A 85 -18.15 0.58 -2.82
C GLY A 85 -17.78 -0.90 -2.64
N LEU A 86 -18.18 -1.50 -1.51
CA LEU A 86 -17.90 -2.92 -1.23
C LEU A 86 -18.68 -3.87 -2.16
N LEU A 87 -19.92 -3.52 -2.54
CA LEU A 87 -20.67 -4.27 -3.52
C LEU A 87 -20.00 -4.22 -4.91
N ALA A 88 -19.58 -3.04 -5.34
CA ALA A 88 -18.86 -2.88 -6.60
C ALA A 88 -17.52 -3.65 -6.59
N SER A 89 -16.81 -3.61 -5.46
CA SER A 89 -15.60 -4.40 -5.25
C SER A 89 -15.86 -5.91 -5.32
N LEU A 90 -16.93 -6.39 -4.69
CA LEU A 90 -17.35 -7.80 -4.78
C LEU A 90 -17.68 -8.20 -6.22
N ILE A 91 -18.44 -7.37 -6.95
CA ILE A 91 -18.75 -7.61 -8.36
C ILE A 91 -17.46 -7.63 -9.20
N GLY A 92 -16.56 -6.68 -8.99
CA GLY A 92 -15.25 -6.65 -9.65
C GLY A 92 -14.46 -7.92 -9.42
N MET A 93 -14.36 -8.37 -8.14
CA MET A 93 -13.69 -9.62 -7.81
C MET A 93 -14.36 -10.84 -8.45
N ALA A 94 -15.70 -10.89 -8.47
CA ALA A 94 -16.44 -11.96 -9.13
C ALA A 94 -16.20 -11.98 -10.66
N LEU A 95 -16.15 -10.81 -11.30
CA LEU A 95 -15.92 -10.71 -12.75
C LEU A 95 -14.51 -11.15 -13.17
N ILE A 96 -13.51 -11.03 -12.30
CA ILE A 96 -12.13 -11.47 -12.60
C ILE A 96 -12.09 -12.96 -12.97
N GLY A 97 -12.90 -13.80 -12.31
CA GLY A 97 -12.97 -15.24 -12.63
C GLY A 97 -13.61 -15.60 -13.97
N TRP A 98 -14.21 -14.63 -14.67
CA TRP A 98 -14.87 -14.78 -15.98
C TRP A 98 -14.25 -13.85 -17.03
N ALA A 99 -13.05 -13.33 -16.76
CA ALA A 99 -12.39 -12.38 -17.63
C ALA A 99 -11.60 -13.10 -18.74
N ASP A 100 -12.29 -13.54 -19.78
CA ASP A 100 -11.69 -14.25 -20.92
C ASP A 100 -10.88 -13.31 -21.86
N VAL A 101 -11.01 -12.00 -21.69
CA VAL A 101 -10.33 -11.00 -22.53
C VAL A 101 -9.65 -9.92 -21.68
N PRO A 102 -8.50 -9.36 -22.15
CA PRO A 102 -7.67 -8.43 -21.39
C PRO A 102 -8.44 -7.22 -20.82
N TRP A 103 -9.28 -6.60 -21.60
CA TRP A 103 -9.98 -5.39 -21.17
C TRP A 103 -11.07 -5.68 -20.11
N ILE A 104 -11.69 -6.88 -20.08
CA ILE A 104 -12.59 -7.30 -19.00
C ILE A 104 -11.80 -7.48 -17.71
N PHE A 105 -10.62 -8.11 -17.78
CA PHE A 105 -9.73 -8.29 -16.64
C PHE A 105 -9.32 -6.94 -16.04
N ILE A 106 -8.91 -5.97 -16.87
CA ILE A 106 -8.54 -4.61 -16.46
C ILE A 106 -9.73 -3.90 -15.83
N SER A 107 -10.92 -3.96 -16.45
CA SER A 107 -12.13 -3.29 -15.96
C SER A 107 -12.62 -3.89 -14.64
N ALA A 108 -12.57 -5.22 -14.50
CA ALA A 108 -12.93 -5.93 -13.28
C ALA A 108 -12.00 -5.57 -12.12
N ALA A 109 -10.70 -5.50 -12.37
CA ALA A 109 -9.70 -5.06 -11.39
C ALA A 109 -9.92 -3.59 -10.99
N GLY A 110 -10.25 -2.72 -11.94
CA GLY A 110 -10.63 -1.33 -11.66
C GLY A 110 -11.87 -1.24 -10.79
N LEU A 111 -12.93 -1.97 -11.12
CA LEU A 111 -14.18 -2.02 -10.34
C LEU A 111 -13.93 -2.54 -8.91
N TYR A 112 -13.05 -3.53 -8.77
CA TYR A 112 -12.60 -4.03 -7.47
C TYR A 112 -11.98 -2.92 -6.61
N GLY A 113 -11.31 -1.92 -7.19
CA GLY A 113 -10.71 -0.78 -6.49
C GLY A 113 -11.70 0.13 -5.74
N LEU A 114 -13.01 0.07 -6.03
CA LEU A 114 -14.00 0.97 -5.42
C LEU A 114 -14.27 0.71 -3.93
N GLY A 115 -14.00 -0.48 -3.41
CA GLY A 115 -14.37 -0.87 -2.04
C GLY A 115 -13.42 -0.38 -0.95
N ILE A 116 -12.18 -0.04 -1.28
CA ILE A 116 -11.08 0.12 -0.31
C ILE A 116 -11.11 1.49 0.36
N SER A 117 -11.13 2.56 -0.43
CA SER A 117 -11.06 3.94 0.06
C SER A 117 -12.18 4.33 1.03
N PRO A 118 -13.47 3.95 0.82
CA PRO A 118 -14.53 4.34 1.71
C PRO A 118 -14.38 3.82 3.12
N ILE A 119 -14.00 2.54 3.28
CA ILE A 119 -13.83 1.95 4.62
C ILE A 119 -12.62 2.54 5.35
N TRP A 120 -11.49 2.74 4.65
CA TRP A 120 -10.30 3.34 5.22
C TRP A 120 -10.57 4.75 5.74
N ILE A 121 -11.16 5.61 4.90
CA ILE A 121 -11.47 6.99 5.27
C ILE A 121 -12.46 7.03 6.44
N TYR A 122 -13.47 6.16 6.43
CA TYR A 122 -14.43 6.10 7.52
C TYR A 122 -13.77 5.68 8.84
N CYS A 123 -12.89 4.69 8.83
CA CYS A 123 -12.09 4.32 10.01
C CYS A 123 -11.32 5.53 10.57
N LEU A 124 -10.71 6.34 9.70
CA LEU A 124 -9.98 7.53 10.12
C LEU A 124 -10.88 8.60 10.77
N THR A 125 -12.13 8.73 10.32
CA THR A 125 -13.09 9.69 10.92
C THR A 125 -13.52 9.30 12.35
N LYS A 126 -13.41 8.01 12.70
CA LYS A 126 -13.76 7.50 14.03
C LYS A 126 -12.65 7.61 15.07
N VAL A 127 -11.47 8.05 14.66
CA VAL A 127 -10.33 8.24 15.56
C VAL A 127 -10.55 9.48 16.42
N LYS A 128 -10.64 9.27 17.75
CA LYS A 128 -10.83 10.33 18.73
C LYS A 128 -9.53 11.09 19.01
N GLU A 129 -9.63 12.36 19.41
CA GLU A 129 -8.45 13.16 19.79
C GLU A 129 -7.73 12.53 21.01
N GLU A 130 -8.47 12.02 21.98
CA GLU A 130 -7.92 11.29 23.12
C GLU A 130 -7.38 9.93 22.68
N GLY A 131 -6.07 9.73 22.84
CA GLY A 131 -5.39 8.48 22.44
C GLY A 131 -5.26 8.29 20.92
N ARG A 132 -5.31 9.37 20.15
CA ARG A 132 -5.26 9.38 18.69
C ARG A 132 -4.10 8.54 18.13
N GLY A 133 -2.90 8.70 18.67
CA GLY A 133 -1.72 7.95 18.20
C GLY A 133 -1.89 6.44 18.33
N ALA A 134 -2.44 5.96 19.43
CA ALA A 134 -2.66 4.53 19.63
C ALA A 134 -3.77 3.97 18.73
N GLN A 135 -4.86 4.73 18.51
CA GLN A 135 -5.94 4.34 17.61
C GLN A 135 -5.47 4.30 16.15
N MET A 136 -4.72 5.30 15.72
CA MET A 136 -4.09 5.30 14.38
C MET A 136 -3.13 4.12 14.23
N GLY A 137 -2.25 3.89 15.20
CA GLY A 137 -1.34 2.75 15.20
C GLY A 137 -2.08 1.42 15.07
N PHE A 138 -3.21 1.26 15.78
CA PHE A 138 -4.05 0.07 15.66
C PHE A 138 -4.63 -0.10 14.25
N LEU A 139 -5.18 0.96 13.65
CA LEU A 139 -5.73 0.90 12.28
C LEU A 139 -4.64 0.56 11.25
N TYR A 140 -3.46 1.16 11.36
CA TYR A 140 -2.32 0.83 10.49
C TYR A 140 -1.82 -0.60 10.69
N MET A 141 -1.85 -1.10 11.92
CA MET A 141 -1.53 -2.50 12.19
C MET A 141 -2.53 -3.45 11.51
N ILE A 142 -3.83 -3.19 11.63
CA ILE A 142 -4.88 -3.98 10.95
C ILE A 142 -4.70 -3.93 9.43
N TRP A 143 -4.45 -2.74 8.88
CA TRP A 143 -4.15 -2.55 7.47
C TRP A 143 -2.96 -3.40 7.02
N LEU A 144 -1.84 -3.32 7.73
CA LEU A 144 -0.60 -4.03 7.39
C LEU A 144 -0.75 -5.55 7.52
N VAL A 145 -1.41 -6.00 8.60
CA VAL A 145 -1.65 -7.43 8.84
C VAL A 145 -2.60 -8.00 7.78
N GLY A 146 -3.67 -7.28 7.41
CA GLY A 146 -4.56 -7.67 6.32
C GLY A 146 -3.80 -7.80 5.00
N LEU A 147 -3.15 -6.72 4.58
CA LEU A 147 -2.40 -6.66 3.32
C LEU A 147 -1.30 -7.73 3.23
N GLY A 148 -0.59 -7.97 4.32
CA GLY A 148 0.52 -8.94 4.34
C GLY A 148 0.07 -10.40 4.49
N SER A 149 -0.98 -10.68 5.27
CA SER A 149 -1.48 -12.05 5.46
C SER A 149 -2.22 -12.59 4.23
N GLY A 150 -2.84 -11.71 3.45
CA GLY A 150 -3.60 -12.08 2.26
C GLY A 150 -2.81 -12.94 1.26
N PRO A 151 -1.70 -12.45 0.69
CA PRO A 151 -0.91 -13.22 -0.27
C PRO A 151 -0.28 -14.47 0.33
N VAL A 152 0.09 -14.45 1.61
CA VAL A 152 0.66 -15.61 2.30
C VAL A 152 -0.37 -16.74 2.38
N VAL A 153 -1.56 -16.45 2.91
CA VAL A 153 -2.62 -17.45 3.07
C VAL A 153 -3.11 -17.93 1.70
N LEU A 154 -3.30 -16.98 0.77
CA LEU A 154 -3.79 -17.34 -0.56
C LEU A 154 -2.82 -18.23 -1.31
N ASN A 155 -1.51 -17.94 -1.30
CA ASN A 155 -0.53 -18.75 -2.00
C ASN A 155 -0.50 -20.20 -1.49
N LEU A 156 -0.72 -20.43 -0.18
CA LEU A 156 -0.82 -21.79 0.38
C LEU A 156 -2.00 -22.56 -0.23
N VAL A 157 -3.11 -21.90 -0.53
CA VAL A 157 -4.28 -22.50 -1.17
C VAL A 157 -4.10 -22.60 -2.68
N LEU A 158 -3.49 -21.57 -3.29
CA LEU A 158 -3.29 -21.46 -4.74
C LEU A 158 -2.47 -22.62 -5.31
N VAL A 159 -1.48 -23.08 -4.57
CA VAL A 159 -0.68 -24.29 -4.90
C VAL A 159 -1.54 -25.53 -5.09
N HIS A 160 -2.68 -25.62 -4.38
CA HIS A 160 -3.56 -26.78 -4.43
C HIS A 160 -4.75 -26.58 -5.36
N SER A 161 -5.29 -25.38 -5.45
CA SER A 161 -6.45 -25.06 -6.27
C SER A 161 -6.63 -23.56 -6.50
N GLU A 162 -6.45 -23.13 -7.73
CA GLU A 162 -6.76 -21.75 -8.16
C GLU A 162 -8.24 -21.41 -7.96
N ARG A 163 -9.11 -22.38 -8.25
CA ARG A 163 -10.56 -22.22 -8.09
C ARG A 163 -10.95 -22.00 -6.63
N ALA A 164 -10.31 -22.71 -5.69
CA ALA A 164 -10.54 -22.51 -4.25
C ALA A 164 -10.05 -21.14 -3.82
N SER A 165 -8.89 -20.70 -4.27
CA SER A 165 -8.33 -19.38 -4.00
C SER A 165 -9.24 -18.25 -4.47
N TYR A 166 -9.76 -18.36 -5.68
CA TYR A 166 -10.74 -17.42 -6.23
C TYR A 166 -11.99 -17.33 -5.36
N TRP A 167 -12.62 -18.47 -5.02
CA TRP A 167 -13.83 -18.48 -4.21
C TRP A 167 -13.61 -17.99 -2.78
N ILE A 168 -12.45 -18.23 -2.18
CA ILE A 168 -12.09 -17.66 -0.89
C ILE A 168 -12.12 -16.14 -0.96
N MET A 169 -11.51 -15.52 -1.98
CA MET A 169 -11.51 -14.07 -2.13
C MET A 169 -12.92 -13.51 -2.34
N VAL A 170 -13.74 -14.16 -3.18
CA VAL A 170 -15.15 -13.77 -3.39
C VAL A 170 -15.95 -13.87 -2.10
N LEU A 171 -15.82 -14.99 -1.35
CA LEU A 171 -16.54 -15.19 -0.09
C LEU A 171 -16.10 -14.21 1.00
N VAL A 172 -14.80 -13.93 1.11
CA VAL A 172 -14.28 -12.94 2.08
C VAL A 172 -14.76 -11.53 1.71
N SER A 173 -14.76 -11.18 0.42
CA SER A 173 -15.33 -9.91 -0.07
C SER A 173 -16.82 -9.80 0.22
N ALA A 174 -17.58 -10.88 0.00
CA ALA A 174 -18.99 -10.95 0.34
C ALA A 174 -19.22 -10.81 1.85
N GLY A 175 -18.39 -11.46 2.66
CA GLY A 175 -18.40 -11.31 4.12
C GLY A 175 -18.17 -9.86 4.57
N ALA A 176 -17.18 -9.18 3.98
CA ALA A 176 -16.92 -7.77 4.26
C ALA A 176 -18.11 -6.88 3.87
N TRP A 177 -18.71 -7.14 2.70
CA TRP A 177 -19.91 -6.44 2.26
C TRP A 177 -21.11 -6.69 3.19
N LEU A 178 -21.39 -7.93 3.58
CA LEU A 178 -22.46 -8.28 4.52
C LEU A 178 -22.25 -7.64 5.89
N LEU A 179 -21.03 -7.67 6.44
CA LEU A 179 -20.72 -7.01 7.71
C LEU A 179 -20.94 -5.50 7.66
N SER A 180 -20.80 -4.87 6.49
CA SER A 180 -21.05 -3.43 6.36
C SER A 180 -22.49 -3.02 6.66
N PHE A 181 -23.47 -3.94 6.57
CA PHE A 181 -24.86 -3.69 6.98
C PHE A 181 -25.00 -3.49 8.50
N MET A 182 -24.02 -3.92 9.29
CA MET A 182 -24.01 -3.71 10.75
C MET A 182 -23.45 -2.33 11.13
N ILE A 183 -22.89 -1.57 10.19
CA ILE A 183 -22.41 -0.19 10.43
C ILE A 183 -23.62 0.68 10.83
N PRO A 184 -23.56 1.42 11.96
CA PRO A 184 -24.65 2.27 12.41
C PRO A 184 -25.09 3.29 11.37
N LYS A 185 -26.38 3.63 11.36
CA LYS A 185 -26.88 4.75 10.55
C LYS A 185 -26.49 6.04 11.25
N GLU A 186 -25.51 6.74 10.71
CA GLU A 186 -25.15 8.08 11.20
C GLU A 186 -25.90 9.17 10.44
N ALA A 187 -26.17 10.26 11.15
CA ALA A 187 -26.53 11.53 10.52
C ALA A 187 -25.35 11.99 9.62
N ARG A 188 -25.67 12.76 8.57
CA ARG A 188 -24.63 13.34 7.70
C ARG A 188 -23.58 14.05 8.56
N ALA A 189 -22.32 13.73 8.36
CA ALA A 189 -21.25 14.45 9.04
C ALA A 189 -21.30 15.91 8.59
N GLU A 190 -21.52 16.82 9.54
CA GLU A 190 -21.35 18.26 9.34
C GLU A 190 -19.84 18.61 9.26
N VAL A 191 -19.14 18.01 8.31
CA VAL A 191 -17.76 18.40 8.02
C VAL A 191 -17.83 19.55 7.03
N ALA A 192 -17.37 20.73 7.42
CA ALA A 192 -17.30 21.87 6.54
C ALA A 192 -16.46 21.52 5.29
N ALA A 193 -17.12 21.48 4.14
CA ALA A 193 -16.44 21.17 2.88
C ALA A 193 -15.39 22.23 2.58
N VAL A 194 -14.12 21.87 2.64
CA VAL A 194 -13.08 22.73 2.12
C VAL A 194 -13.16 22.64 0.59
N PRO A 195 -13.43 23.74 -0.12
CA PRO A 195 -13.53 23.74 -1.57
C PRO A 195 -12.28 23.15 -2.21
N PHE A 196 -12.45 22.28 -3.22
CA PHE A 196 -11.33 21.59 -3.89
C PHE A 196 -10.21 22.55 -4.35
N ARG A 197 -10.57 23.75 -4.82
CA ARG A 197 -9.60 24.82 -5.14
C ARG A 197 -8.73 25.24 -3.94
N LYS A 198 -9.33 25.36 -2.74
CA LYS A 198 -8.56 25.67 -1.53
C LYS A 198 -7.66 24.50 -1.12
N GLN A 199 -8.12 23.25 -1.29
CA GLN A 199 -7.28 22.08 -1.06
C GLN A 199 -6.07 22.08 -2.00
N LEU A 200 -6.27 22.37 -3.30
CA LEU A 200 -5.17 22.48 -4.28
C LEU A 200 -4.21 23.65 -4.00
N ALA A 201 -4.71 24.79 -3.52
CA ALA A 201 -3.85 25.92 -3.19
C ALA A 201 -2.95 25.64 -1.97
N VAL A 202 -3.52 25.02 -0.93
CA VAL A 202 -2.76 24.55 0.25
C VAL A 202 -1.75 23.49 -0.16
N LEU A 203 -2.14 22.56 -1.05
CA LEU A 203 -1.28 21.57 -1.66
C LEU A 203 -0.05 22.22 -2.31
N GLY A 204 -0.26 23.22 -3.16
CA GLY A 204 0.83 23.90 -3.90
C GLY A 204 1.86 24.56 -2.98
N THR A 205 1.43 25.14 -1.86
CA THR A 205 2.36 25.76 -0.88
C THR A 205 3.19 24.70 -0.16
N HIS A 206 2.58 23.60 0.32
CA HIS A 206 3.31 22.54 1.03
C HIS A 206 4.24 21.76 0.11
N LEU A 207 3.84 21.51 -1.14
CA LEU A 207 4.71 20.83 -2.11
C LEU A 207 5.98 21.65 -2.41
N LYS A 208 5.91 22.99 -2.40
CA LYS A 208 7.12 23.83 -2.55
C LYS A 208 8.12 23.63 -1.42
N ASP A 209 7.65 23.52 -0.18
CA ASP A 209 8.52 23.30 0.98
C ASP A 209 9.17 21.91 0.94
N MET A 210 8.48 20.93 0.36
CA MET A 210 8.91 19.54 0.25
C MET A 210 9.53 19.17 -1.10
N ARG A 211 9.76 20.13 -1.99
CA ARG A 211 10.16 19.89 -3.39
C ARG A 211 11.35 18.92 -3.56
N PHE A 212 12.27 18.91 -2.62
CA PHE A 212 13.43 18.01 -2.64
C PHE A 212 13.10 16.56 -2.21
N LEU A 213 11.99 16.35 -1.49
CA LEU A 213 11.53 15.02 -1.09
C LEU A 213 10.55 14.41 -2.11
N LEU A 214 9.89 15.23 -2.93
CA LEU A 214 8.87 14.80 -3.89
C LEU A 214 9.38 13.73 -4.87
N PRO A 215 10.57 13.86 -5.50
CA PRO A 215 11.08 12.82 -6.38
C PRO A 215 11.23 11.47 -5.66
N GLY A 216 11.77 11.48 -4.46
CA GLY A 216 11.91 10.26 -3.65
C GLY A 216 10.56 9.65 -3.25
N MET A 217 9.55 10.49 -2.95
CA MET A 217 8.18 10.03 -2.65
C MET A 217 7.57 9.25 -3.84
N ILE A 218 7.67 9.81 -5.03
CA ILE A 218 7.10 9.21 -6.24
C ILE A 218 7.91 7.98 -6.65
N LEU A 219 9.25 8.11 -6.70
CA LEU A 219 10.13 7.05 -7.20
C LEU A 219 10.11 5.79 -6.31
N GLN A 220 10.03 5.94 -4.96
CA GLN A 220 9.99 4.77 -4.09
C GLN A 220 8.70 3.95 -4.28
N THR A 221 7.54 4.62 -4.41
CA THR A 221 6.26 3.94 -4.61
C THR A 221 6.11 3.42 -6.04
N LEU A 222 6.66 4.12 -7.02
CA LEU A 222 6.77 3.65 -8.41
C LEU A 222 7.61 2.38 -8.48
N ALA A 223 8.80 2.38 -7.89
CA ALA A 223 9.70 1.23 -7.87
C ALA A 223 9.06 0.01 -7.21
N ALA A 224 8.41 0.20 -6.04
CA ALA A 224 7.67 -0.87 -5.39
C ALA A 224 6.48 -1.37 -6.24
N GLY A 225 5.77 -0.45 -6.91
CA GLY A 225 4.66 -0.79 -7.81
C GLY A 225 5.09 -1.59 -9.04
N MET A 226 6.27 -1.29 -9.61
CA MET A 226 6.81 -2.01 -10.76
C MET A 226 7.01 -3.51 -10.50
N LEU A 227 7.29 -3.89 -9.27
CA LEU A 227 7.50 -5.30 -8.90
C LEU A 227 6.19 -6.09 -8.78
N GLN A 228 5.05 -5.44 -8.52
CA GLN A 228 3.80 -6.15 -8.22
C GLN A 228 3.33 -7.12 -9.31
N PRO A 229 3.28 -6.76 -10.61
CA PRO A 229 2.81 -7.66 -11.64
C PRO A 229 3.76 -8.83 -11.93
N ILE A 230 5.05 -8.68 -11.59
CA ILE A 230 6.09 -9.62 -11.99
C ILE A 230 6.60 -10.53 -10.88
N LEU A 231 6.36 -10.17 -9.61
CA LEU A 231 7.04 -10.82 -8.49
C LEU A 231 6.86 -12.34 -8.44
N PRO A 232 5.63 -12.90 -8.60
CA PRO A 232 5.44 -14.35 -8.60
C PRO A 232 6.17 -15.05 -9.75
N SER A 233 6.08 -14.50 -10.96
CA SER A 233 6.70 -15.08 -12.15
C SER A 233 8.22 -14.95 -12.11
N PHE A 234 8.77 -13.82 -11.65
CA PHE A 234 10.20 -13.66 -11.42
C PHE A 234 10.76 -14.70 -10.45
N VAL A 235 10.06 -14.95 -9.35
CA VAL A 235 10.49 -15.98 -8.36
C VAL A 235 10.43 -17.38 -8.96
N LYS A 236 9.41 -17.69 -9.76
CA LYS A 236 9.25 -18.98 -10.43
C LYS A 236 10.24 -19.16 -11.58
N ASP A 237 10.23 -18.22 -12.53
CA ASP A 237 10.89 -18.39 -13.83
C ASP A 237 12.37 -17.99 -13.79
N HIS A 238 12.75 -16.95 -13.02
CA HIS A 238 14.14 -16.52 -12.92
C HIS A 238 14.90 -17.13 -11.74
N LEU A 239 14.26 -17.20 -10.55
CA LEU A 239 14.90 -17.80 -9.38
C LEU A 239 14.72 -19.34 -9.32
N GLY A 240 13.88 -19.92 -10.18
CA GLY A 240 13.64 -21.38 -10.22
C GLY A 240 12.97 -21.94 -8.95
N MET A 241 12.22 -21.10 -8.23
CA MET A 241 11.65 -21.47 -6.93
C MET A 241 10.20 -21.97 -7.06
N ALA A 242 9.88 -22.97 -6.26
CA ALA A 242 8.52 -23.50 -6.18
C ALA A 242 7.55 -22.50 -5.51
N PRO A 243 6.23 -22.58 -5.79
CA PRO A 243 5.24 -21.65 -5.23
C PRO A 243 5.23 -21.56 -3.69
N TRP A 244 5.48 -22.68 -2.99
CA TRP A 244 5.58 -22.68 -1.53
C TRP A 244 6.81 -21.91 -1.02
N GLN A 245 7.92 -21.90 -1.78
CA GLN A 245 9.11 -21.11 -1.46
C GLN A 245 8.83 -19.62 -1.63
N TYR A 246 8.04 -19.22 -2.64
CA TYR A 246 7.55 -17.84 -2.76
C TYR A 246 6.77 -17.40 -1.51
N THR A 247 5.89 -18.27 -1.00
CA THR A 247 5.17 -17.99 0.27
C THR A 247 6.14 -17.77 1.43
N LEU A 248 7.19 -18.60 1.52
CA LEU A 248 8.23 -18.44 2.56
C LEU A 248 9.03 -17.14 2.38
N LEU A 249 9.32 -16.72 1.15
CA LEU A 249 9.96 -15.42 0.88
C LEU A 249 9.08 -14.26 1.37
N LEU A 250 7.76 -14.31 1.09
CA LEU A 250 6.80 -13.30 1.58
C LEU A 250 6.74 -13.29 3.12
N LEU A 251 6.73 -14.46 3.74
CA LEU A 251 6.76 -14.59 5.20
C LEU A 251 8.07 -14.05 5.78
N ALA A 252 9.21 -14.35 5.18
CA ALA A 252 10.49 -13.85 5.63
C ALA A 252 10.54 -12.32 5.50
N GLY A 253 10.28 -11.77 4.32
CA GLY A 253 10.28 -10.32 4.11
C GLY A 253 9.28 -9.59 4.99
N GLY A 254 8.01 -10.01 4.96
CA GLY A 254 6.94 -9.42 5.76
C GLY A 254 7.14 -9.60 7.28
N GLY A 255 7.58 -10.78 7.70
CA GLY A 255 7.87 -11.08 9.10
C GLY A 255 8.99 -10.21 9.67
N PHE A 256 10.12 -10.11 8.97
CA PHE A 256 11.22 -9.23 9.39
C PHE A 256 10.85 -7.76 9.30
N THR A 257 9.99 -7.36 8.36
CA THR A 257 9.39 -6.02 8.38
C THR A 257 8.62 -5.79 9.68
N ALA A 258 7.67 -6.65 9.99
CA ALA A 258 6.81 -6.49 11.16
C ALA A 258 7.61 -6.46 12.48
N LEU A 259 8.57 -7.37 12.64
CA LEU A 259 9.46 -7.43 13.81
C LEU A 259 10.38 -6.20 13.90
N GLY A 260 10.82 -5.68 12.76
CA GLY A 260 11.75 -4.56 12.67
C GLY A 260 11.11 -3.18 12.86
N LEU A 261 9.81 -2.99 12.58
CA LEU A 261 9.16 -1.67 12.57
C LEU A 261 9.36 -0.88 13.87
N ILE A 262 9.07 -1.51 15.02
CA ILE A 262 9.17 -0.83 16.33
C ILE A 262 10.63 -0.54 16.70
N PRO A 263 11.56 -1.50 16.67
CA PRO A 263 12.95 -1.23 17.03
C PRO A 263 13.62 -0.23 16.07
N MET A 264 13.38 -0.35 14.76
CA MET A 264 13.95 0.59 13.77
C MET A 264 13.36 1.99 13.91
N GLY A 265 12.06 2.11 14.18
CA GLY A 265 11.43 3.40 14.47
C GLY A 265 12.07 4.08 15.68
N ARG A 266 12.21 3.39 16.81
CA ARG A 266 12.86 3.92 18.01
C ARG A 266 14.33 4.30 17.78
N LEU A 267 15.01 3.50 16.99
CA LEU A 267 16.42 3.73 16.67
C LEU A 267 16.58 4.91 15.72
N SER A 268 15.69 5.09 14.75
CA SER A 268 15.68 6.24 13.83
C SER A 268 15.40 7.56 14.54
N ASP A 269 14.57 7.54 15.60
CA ASP A 269 14.32 8.72 16.43
C ASP A 269 15.57 9.15 17.23
N ARG A 270 16.40 8.18 17.65
CA ARG A 270 17.63 8.44 18.43
C ARG A 270 18.83 8.82 17.56
N LEU A 271 19.04 8.10 16.46
CA LEU A 271 20.24 8.24 15.62
C LEU A 271 20.03 9.19 14.42
N GLY A 272 18.79 9.59 14.19
CA GLY A 272 18.43 10.50 13.10
C GLY A 272 17.88 9.77 11.85
N LYS A 273 16.78 10.27 11.34
CA LYS A 273 16.00 9.70 10.23
C LYS A 273 16.80 9.54 8.94
N LYS A 274 17.71 10.48 8.64
CA LYS A 274 18.53 10.47 7.41
C LYS A 274 19.24 9.15 7.22
N TRP A 275 19.96 8.65 8.23
CA TRP A 275 20.76 7.44 8.10
C TRP A 275 19.93 6.20 7.86
N PHE A 276 18.72 6.13 8.44
CA PHE A 276 17.79 5.03 8.23
C PHE A 276 17.22 5.02 6.82
N LEU A 277 16.95 6.21 6.26
CA LEU A 277 16.50 6.34 4.86
C LEU A 277 17.63 5.99 3.90
N VAL A 278 18.82 6.51 4.09
CA VAL A 278 19.99 6.23 3.23
C VAL A 278 20.33 4.74 3.26
N ALA A 279 20.55 4.17 4.46
CA ALA A 279 20.91 2.76 4.59
C ALA A 279 19.78 1.85 4.07
N GLY A 280 18.53 2.16 4.40
CA GLY A 280 17.39 1.37 3.97
C GLY A 280 17.26 1.35 2.44
N PHE A 281 17.31 2.49 1.76
CA PHE A 281 17.21 2.53 0.31
C PHE A 281 18.41 1.89 -0.40
N LEU A 282 19.63 2.06 0.10
CA LEU A 282 20.81 1.40 -0.46
C LEU A 282 20.74 -0.12 -0.27
N LEU A 283 20.33 -0.60 0.90
CA LEU A 283 20.14 -2.03 1.14
C LEU A 283 19.02 -2.62 0.29
N PHE A 284 17.92 -1.88 0.05
CA PHE A 284 16.91 -2.26 -0.93
C PHE A 284 17.53 -2.49 -2.31
N GLY A 285 18.28 -1.50 -2.79
CA GLY A 285 18.96 -1.59 -4.09
C GLY A 285 19.90 -2.79 -4.17
N VAL A 286 20.75 -2.99 -3.15
CA VAL A 286 21.70 -4.12 -3.11
C VAL A 286 20.98 -5.46 -3.06
N ALA A 287 19.94 -5.59 -2.24
CA ALA A 287 19.17 -6.84 -2.12
C ALA A 287 18.48 -7.19 -3.45
N LEU A 288 17.80 -6.23 -4.09
CA LEU A 288 17.16 -6.45 -5.40
C LEU A 288 18.18 -6.77 -6.48
N TYR A 289 19.31 -6.07 -6.51
CA TYR A 289 20.40 -6.39 -7.44
C TYR A 289 20.90 -7.83 -7.25
N GLY A 290 21.10 -8.25 -6.00
CA GLY A 290 21.49 -9.63 -5.69
C GLY A 290 20.52 -10.68 -6.25
N LEU A 291 19.23 -10.39 -6.27
CA LEU A 291 18.21 -11.31 -6.83
C LEU A 291 18.33 -11.44 -8.37
N THR A 292 18.93 -10.49 -9.07
CA THR A 292 19.12 -10.58 -10.53
C THR A 292 20.31 -11.44 -10.95
N LEU A 293 21.17 -11.85 -10.00
CA LEU A 293 22.39 -12.62 -10.30
C LEU A 293 22.13 -14.10 -10.65
N GLY A 294 20.88 -14.56 -10.55
CA GLY A 294 20.46 -15.89 -10.95
C GLY A 294 19.89 -16.75 -9.83
N PRO A 295 19.59 -18.03 -10.13
CA PRO A 295 18.88 -18.92 -9.24
C PRO A 295 19.77 -19.36 -8.06
N ALA A 296 19.61 -18.71 -6.92
CA ALA A 296 20.30 -19.02 -5.67
C ALA A 296 19.31 -18.91 -4.50
N PRO A 297 18.62 -20.00 -4.09
CA PRO A 297 17.59 -19.96 -3.05
C PRO A 297 18.06 -19.31 -1.75
N ALA A 298 19.26 -19.61 -1.28
CA ALA A 298 19.82 -19.00 -0.08
C ALA A 298 19.95 -17.46 -0.24
N LEU A 299 20.42 -16.98 -1.39
CA LEU A 299 20.52 -15.56 -1.68
C LEU A 299 19.15 -14.91 -1.76
N ALA A 300 18.14 -15.61 -2.30
CA ALA A 300 16.75 -15.13 -2.35
C ALA A 300 16.18 -14.93 -0.94
N PHE A 301 16.40 -15.87 -0.01
CA PHE A 301 15.98 -15.72 1.39
C PHE A 301 16.73 -14.61 2.11
N ILE A 302 18.05 -14.49 1.94
CA ILE A 302 18.85 -13.38 2.49
C ILE A 302 18.32 -12.05 1.91
N GLY A 303 18.04 -12.00 0.60
CA GLY A 303 17.43 -10.86 -0.07
C GLY A 303 16.07 -10.48 0.55
N ALA A 304 15.17 -11.44 0.73
CA ALA A 304 13.85 -11.21 1.31
C ALA A 304 13.95 -10.65 2.75
N VAL A 305 14.80 -11.22 3.59
CA VAL A 305 15.07 -10.71 4.96
C VAL A 305 15.65 -9.29 4.90
N THR A 306 16.61 -9.05 4.03
CA THR A 306 17.23 -7.72 3.85
C THR A 306 16.22 -6.69 3.38
N LEU A 307 15.36 -7.03 2.41
CA LEU A 307 14.27 -6.18 1.94
C LEU A 307 13.29 -5.87 3.09
N GLY A 308 12.92 -6.88 3.89
CA GLY A 308 12.05 -6.69 5.04
C GLY A 308 12.63 -5.75 6.10
N LEU A 309 13.89 -5.93 6.47
CA LEU A 309 14.59 -5.05 7.43
C LEU A 309 14.80 -3.65 6.86
N SER A 310 15.10 -3.53 5.57
CA SER A 310 15.22 -2.24 4.89
C SER A 310 13.91 -1.47 4.92
N TYR A 311 12.80 -2.15 4.64
CA TYR A 311 11.47 -1.53 4.72
C TYR A 311 11.10 -1.13 6.15
N ALA A 312 11.44 -1.97 7.14
CA ALA A 312 11.28 -1.65 8.55
C ALA A 312 12.11 -0.43 8.99
N ALA A 313 13.26 -0.18 8.38
CA ALA A 313 14.07 1.01 8.63
C ALA A 313 13.50 2.26 7.93
N VAL A 314 13.10 2.12 6.66
CA VAL A 314 12.61 3.24 5.85
C VAL A 314 11.25 3.73 6.33
N LEU A 315 10.26 2.85 6.51
CA LEU A 315 8.86 3.23 6.72
C LEU A 315 8.62 4.15 7.91
N PRO A 316 9.09 3.86 9.14
CA PRO A 316 8.87 4.76 10.27
C PRO A 316 9.69 6.06 10.14
N ALA A 317 10.94 5.99 9.66
CA ALA A 317 11.78 7.16 9.46
C ALA A 317 11.18 8.11 8.41
N TRP A 318 10.63 7.56 7.33
CA TRP A 318 9.94 8.28 6.28
C TRP A 318 8.68 8.97 6.77
N ASN A 319 7.77 8.23 7.42
CA ASN A 319 6.54 8.80 7.95
C ASN A 319 6.81 9.87 9.01
N ALA A 320 7.83 9.68 9.86
CA ALA A 320 8.23 10.68 10.84
C ALA A 320 8.86 11.94 10.19
N LEU A 321 9.54 11.78 9.04
CA LEU A 321 10.01 12.91 8.26
C LEU A 321 8.85 13.67 7.62
N LEU A 322 7.92 12.98 6.95
CA LEU A 322 6.76 13.59 6.32
C LEU A 322 5.87 14.31 7.35
N ALA A 323 5.66 13.71 8.51
CA ALA A 323 4.87 14.32 9.59
C ALA A 323 5.41 15.69 10.05
N ALA A 324 6.71 15.91 9.95
CA ALA A 324 7.34 17.19 10.29
C ALA A 324 7.00 18.33 9.31
N TYR A 325 6.62 17.99 8.08
CA TYR A 325 6.17 18.94 7.07
C TYR A 325 4.65 19.17 7.06
N VAL A 326 3.90 18.41 7.85
CA VAL A 326 2.43 18.56 7.96
C VAL A 326 2.09 19.65 8.99
N PRO A 327 1.36 20.71 8.62
CA PRO A 327 0.99 21.78 9.55
C PRO A 327 0.13 21.26 10.70
N PRO A 328 0.38 21.71 11.95
CA PRO A 328 -0.35 21.23 13.12
C PRO A 328 -1.86 21.40 13.04
N GLY A 329 -2.34 22.48 12.41
CA GLY A 329 -3.78 22.80 12.28
C GLY A 329 -4.49 22.11 11.11
N GLN A 330 -3.76 21.45 10.18
CA GLN A 330 -4.31 20.90 8.93
C GLN A 330 -3.83 19.45 8.68
N LYS A 331 -3.70 18.66 9.73
CA LYS A 331 -3.12 17.32 9.65
C LYS A 331 -3.81 16.41 8.63
N GLY A 332 -5.16 16.42 8.57
CA GLY A 332 -5.90 15.61 7.61
C GLY A 332 -5.62 15.98 6.15
N LEU A 333 -5.58 17.30 5.85
CA LEU A 333 -5.29 17.78 4.51
C LEU A 333 -3.83 17.50 4.13
N GLY A 334 -2.87 17.75 5.04
CA GLY A 334 -1.45 17.51 4.78
C GLY A 334 -1.15 16.05 4.48
N TRP A 335 -1.68 15.11 5.28
CA TRP A 335 -1.52 13.68 5.00
C TRP A 335 -2.23 13.24 3.72
N GLY A 336 -3.41 13.79 3.42
CA GLY A 336 -4.11 13.50 2.16
C GLY A 336 -3.29 13.89 0.93
N VAL A 337 -2.62 15.04 0.99
CA VAL A 337 -1.70 15.52 -0.05
C VAL A 337 -0.51 14.59 -0.23
N LEU A 338 0.15 14.23 0.87
CA LEU A 338 1.32 13.35 0.83
C LEU A 338 0.96 11.98 0.26
N SER A 339 -0.15 11.42 0.72
CA SER A 339 -0.67 10.14 0.20
C SER A 339 -1.04 10.22 -1.29
N ALA A 340 -1.53 11.36 -1.78
CA ALA A 340 -1.82 11.53 -3.20
C ALA A 340 -0.54 11.56 -4.05
N VAL A 341 0.52 12.22 -3.57
CA VAL A 341 1.82 12.25 -4.26
C VAL A 341 2.45 10.85 -4.29
N GLU A 342 2.47 10.15 -3.16
CA GLU A 342 2.93 8.75 -3.11
C GLU A 342 2.07 7.85 -3.99
N GLY A 343 0.76 8.09 -4.02
CA GLY A 343 -0.19 7.37 -4.86
C GLY A 343 0.10 7.45 -6.35
N LEU A 344 0.71 8.55 -6.84
CA LEU A 344 1.09 8.69 -8.25
C LEU A 344 2.13 7.64 -8.65
N GLY A 345 3.14 7.40 -7.82
CA GLY A 345 4.13 6.35 -8.08
C GLY A 345 3.51 4.96 -8.05
N GLY A 346 2.72 4.66 -7.01
CA GLY A 346 2.00 3.40 -6.88
C GLY A 346 1.01 3.14 -8.01
N LEU A 347 0.41 4.19 -8.58
CA LEU A 347 -0.48 4.12 -9.72
C LEU A 347 0.28 3.76 -11.01
N LEU A 348 1.41 4.43 -11.28
CA LEU A 348 2.17 4.25 -12.52
C LEU A 348 3.09 3.03 -12.49
N GLY A 349 3.53 2.62 -11.30
CA GLY A 349 4.48 1.53 -11.13
C GLY A 349 4.07 0.24 -11.84
N PRO A 350 2.89 -0.33 -11.57
CA PRO A 350 2.50 -1.62 -12.13
C PRO A 350 2.44 -1.64 -13.66
N ILE A 351 1.91 -0.60 -14.28
CA ILE A 351 1.85 -0.53 -15.74
C ILE A 351 3.25 -0.40 -16.35
N ILE A 352 4.11 0.44 -15.77
CA ILE A 352 5.50 0.60 -16.24
C ILE A 352 6.27 -0.71 -16.04
N GLY A 353 6.10 -1.37 -14.89
CA GLY A 353 6.73 -2.65 -14.61
C GLY A 353 6.28 -3.75 -15.55
N GLY A 354 4.98 -3.85 -15.82
CA GLY A 354 4.42 -4.81 -16.76
C GLY A 354 4.95 -4.62 -18.19
N PHE A 355 4.88 -3.39 -18.72
CA PHE A 355 5.43 -3.08 -20.04
C PHE A 355 6.94 -3.35 -20.15
N ALA A 356 7.71 -2.96 -19.14
CA ALA A 356 9.15 -3.23 -19.13
C ALA A 356 9.44 -4.73 -19.07
N ALA A 357 8.65 -5.50 -18.33
CA ALA A 357 8.81 -6.96 -18.26
C ALA A 357 8.47 -7.66 -19.57
N THR A 358 7.38 -7.25 -20.23
CA THR A 358 6.98 -7.78 -21.54
C THR A 358 8.06 -7.49 -22.60
N GLY A 359 8.66 -6.28 -22.60
CA GLY A 359 9.64 -5.89 -23.61
C GLY A 359 11.06 -6.37 -23.33
N TYR A 360 11.49 -6.39 -22.06
CA TYR A 360 12.89 -6.59 -21.68
C TYR A 360 13.10 -7.72 -20.66
N GLY A 361 12.04 -8.42 -20.29
CA GLY A 361 12.07 -9.49 -19.29
C GLY A 361 12.02 -8.99 -17.85
N GLU A 362 11.58 -9.86 -16.95
CA GLU A 362 11.36 -9.57 -15.53
C GLU A 362 12.64 -9.14 -14.77
N PRO A 363 13.82 -9.74 -15.04
CA PRO A 363 15.06 -9.32 -14.38
C PRO A 363 15.42 -7.85 -14.63
N SER A 364 15.07 -7.31 -15.81
CA SER A 364 15.32 -5.90 -16.15
C SER A 364 14.50 -4.96 -15.26
N VAL A 365 13.27 -5.35 -14.90
CA VAL A 365 12.40 -4.59 -13.99
C VAL A 365 12.96 -4.60 -12.58
N VAL A 366 13.41 -5.78 -12.11
CA VAL A 366 14.04 -5.90 -10.77
C VAL A 366 15.31 -5.06 -10.70
N LEU A 367 16.16 -5.12 -11.76
CA LEU A 367 17.36 -4.31 -11.85
C LEU A 367 17.06 -2.80 -11.89
N SER A 368 16.07 -2.38 -12.69
CA SER A 368 15.65 -0.97 -12.76
C SER A 368 15.16 -0.48 -11.41
N THR A 369 14.37 -1.31 -10.70
CA THR A 369 13.92 -1.02 -9.35
C THR A 369 15.08 -0.90 -8.36
N ALA A 370 16.08 -1.80 -8.45
CA ALA A 370 17.30 -1.74 -7.66
C ALA A 370 18.05 -0.43 -7.86
N VAL A 371 18.20 -0.01 -9.12
CA VAL A 371 18.85 1.26 -9.49
C VAL A 371 18.07 2.45 -8.93
N ILE A 372 16.74 2.47 -9.04
CA ILE A 372 15.90 3.56 -8.51
C ILE A 372 16.13 3.70 -7.00
N PHE A 373 16.08 2.61 -6.25
CA PHE A 373 16.30 2.65 -4.79
C PHE A 373 17.73 3.08 -4.45
N ALA A 374 18.74 2.58 -5.17
CA ALA A 374 20.12 2.99 -4.97
C ALA A 374 20.31 4.50 -5.25
N VAL A 375 19.72 5.02 -6.31
CA VAL A 375 19.75 6.44 -6.67
C VAL A 375 19.09 7.29 -5.59
N ILE A 376 17.93 6.89 -5.08
CA ILE A 376 17.27 7.60 -3.96
C ILE A 376 18.22 7.62 -2.74
N GLY A 377 18.81 6.47 -2.39
CA GLY A 377 19.75 6.37 -1.29
C GLY A 377 20.95 7.30 -1.42
N VAL A 378 21.56 7.35 -2.62
CA VAL A 378 22.70 8.23 -2.94
C VAL A 378 22.29 9.71 -2.90
N ILE A 379 21.15 10.07 -3.49
CA ILE A 379 20.62 11.44 -3.43
C ILE A 379 20.42 11.87 -1.98
N TYR A 380 19.83 11.02 -1.14
CA TYR A 380 19.61 11.34 0.27
C TYR A 380 20.90 11.38 1.08
N LEU A 381 21.92 10.61 0.70
CA LEU A 381 23.26 10.72 1.28
C LEU A 381 23.87 12.11 1.03
N LEU A 382 23.71 12.62 -0.20
CA LEU A 382 24.25 13.93 -0.61
C LEU A 382 23.47 15.12 -0.06
N PHE A 383 22.18 14.94 0.27
CA PHE A 383 21.34 16.03 0.78
C PHE A 383 21.77 16.45 2.20
N PRO A 384 21.70 17.77 2.51
CA PRO A 384 22.05 18.27 3.81
C PRO A 384 21.12 17.76 4.91
N PHE A 385 21.65 17.54 6.12
CA PHE A 385 20.90 17.06 7.29
C PHE A 385 19.66 17.90 7.63
N ARG A 386 19.68 19.19 7.29
CA ARG A 386 18.58 20.13 7.56
C ARG A 386 17.24 19.67 6.98
N LEU A 387 17.24 19.05 5.79
CA LEU A 387 16.04 18.52 5.15
C LEU A 387 15.40 17.37 5.95
N PHE A 388 16.18 16.63 6.71
CA PHE A 388 15.72 15.47 7.48
C PHE A 388 15.34 15.82 8.93
N ARG A 389 15.57 17.07 9.37
CA ARG A 389 15.12 17.57 10.68
C ARG A 389 13.69 18.07 10.69
N GLY A 390 13.09 18.25 9.50
CA GLY A 390 11.71 18.77 9.37
C GLY A 390 11.58 20.23 9.80
N GLU A 391 12.65 21.00 9.78
CA GLU A 391 12.60 22.45 10.01
C GLU A 391 11.98 23.12 8.77
N SER A 392 10.67 23.34 8.81
CA SER A 392 9.96 24.14 7.79
C SER A 392 10.56 25.55 7.72
N PRO A 393 10.73 26.12 6.51
CA PRO A 393 11.09 27.53 6.35
C PRO A 393 10.17 28.51 7.11
N ALA A 394 8.89 28.12 7.32
CA ALA A 394 7.92 28.89 8.08
C ALA A 394 8.20 28.95 9.63
N GLN A 395 9.06 28.12 10.15
CA GLN A 395 9.49 28.18 11.57
C GLN A 395 10.72 29.07 11.78
N ARG A 396 11.19 29.75 10.73
CA ARG A 396 12.34 30.66 10.74
C ARG A 396 12.00 32.15 10.78
N MET A 397 10.71 32.50 10.79
CA MET A 397 10.21 33.84 11.05
C MET A 397 9.52 33.88 12.42
#